data_8ff7c7957c883f44f564977a1b755ccb
#
_entry.id   8ff7c7957c883f44f564977a1b755ccb
#
_cell.length_a   1.000
_cell.length_b   1.000
_cell.length_c   1.000
_cell.angle_alpha   90.00
_cell.angle_beta   90.00
_cell.angle_gamma   90.00
#
_symmetry.space_group_name_H-M   'P 1'
#
loop_
_entity.id
_entity.type
_entity.pdbx_description
1 polymer ?
#
loop_
_entity_poly.entity_id
_entity_poly.type
_entity_poly.pdbx_seq_one_letter_code
_entity_poly.pdbx_strand_id
1 'polypeptide(L)'
;VWWSGLSVTEAKQGIYLIGSELTEEQWKGQTWYLHESGRTRGSIKGHIRFLPPYDELLLGYKDRTDVLPSEHYSKAFTRNGLFFPVILYEGQIVGNWDRKVKRNGCGPGCSLFRQESRIDEALLDKAQQQYMQFLGK
;
A
#
# COMPACT_ATOMS: atom_id res chain seq x y z
N VAL A 1 15.61 -4.72 7.42
CA VAL A 1 16.85 -4.60 6.65
C VAL A 1 16.70 -3.59 5.53
N TRP A 2 15.83 -3.82 4.54
CA TRP A 2 15.68 -2.90 3.40
C TRP A 2 15.25 -1.48 3.81
N TRP A 3 14.19 -1.37 4.59
CA TRP A 3 13.64 -0.08 5.04
C TRP A 3 14.50 0.60 6.10
N SER A 4 15.00 -0.16 7.08
CA SER A 4 15.72 0.39 8.23
C SER A 4 17.21 0.69 7.97
N GLY A 5 17.79 0.18 6.87
CA GLY A 5 19.21 0.26 6.60
C GLY A 5 20.09 -0.63 7.50
N LEU A 6 19.49 -1.39 8.44
CA LEU A 6 20.23 -2.31 9.30
C LEU A 6 20.80 -3.47 8.49
N SER A 7 21.95 -3.98 8.90
CA SER A 7 22.45 -5.27 8.42
C SER A 7 21.55 -6.43 8.88
N VAL A 8 21.66 -7.58 8.23
CA VAL A 8 20.90 -8.78 8.64
C VAL A 8 21.23 -9.18 10.07
N THR A 9 22.49 -9.03 10.49
CA THR A 9 22.94 -9.37 11.86
C THR A 9 22.29 -8.45 12.88
N GLU A 10 22.32 -7.14 12.65
CA GLU A 10 21.67 -6.16 13.54
C GLU A 10 20.16 -6.37 13.63
N ALA A 11 19.49 -6.65 12.49
CA ALA A 11 18.07 -6.93 12.48
C ALA A 11 17.72 -8.19 13.29
N LYS A 12 18.51 -9.28 13.16
CA LYS A 12 18.34 -10.49 13.96
C LYS A 12 18.58 -10.25 15.45
N GLN A 13 19.57 -9.45 15.79
CA GLN A 13 19.84 -9.05 17.18
C GLN A 13 18.69 -8.24 17.76
N GLY A 14 18.11 -7.30 16.98
CA GLY A 14 16.93 -6.54 17.38
C GLY A 14 15.72 -7.44 17.63
N ILE A 15 15.45 -8.40 16.76
CA ILE A 15 14.39 -9.40 16.95
C ILE A 15 14.61 -10.20 18.22
N TYR A 16 15.84 -10.65 18.47
CA TYR A 16 16.18 -11.40 19.68
C TYR A 16 15.96 -10.56 20.96
N LEU A 17 16.35 -9.27 20.94
CA LEU A 17 16.16 -8.38 22.10
C LEU A 17 14.71 -8.07 22.41
N ILE A 18 13.84 -7.95 21.40
CA ILE A 18 12.40 -7.75 21.60
C ILE A 18 11.75 -9.02 22.17
N GLY A 19 12.23 -10.19 21.76
CA GLY A 19 11.88 -11.48 22.35
C GLY A 19 10.39 -11.80 22.33
N SER A 20 9.80 -11.97 23.50
CA SER A 20 8.41 -12.45 23.67
C SER A 20 7.32 -11.46 23.23
N GLU A 21 7.66 -10.22 22.91
CA GLU A 21 6.71 -9.24 22.36
C GLU A 21 6.40 -9.49 20.88
N LEU A 22 7.20 -10.38 20.24
CA LEU A 22 7.00 -10.77 18.84
C LEU A 22 6.36 -12.15 18.74
N THR A 23 5.37 -12.24 17.86
CA THR A 23 4.80 -13.52 17.40
C THR A 23 5.39 -13.85 16.03
N GLU A 24 5.80 -15.11 15.86
CA GLU A 24 6.24 -15.62 14.57
C GLU A 24 5.07 -16.22 13.78
N GLU A 25 4.92 -15.80 12.55
CA GLU A 25 3.93 -16.32 11.61
C GLU A 25 4.64 -16.84 10.34
N GLN A 26 4.21 -18.00 9.84
CA GLN A 26 4.71 -18.57 8.60
C GLN A 26 3.76 -18.24 7.45
N TRP A 27 4.25 -17.54 6.43
CA TRP A 27 3.47 -17.22 5.25
C TRP A 27 4.31 -17.31 3.98
N LYS A 28 3.85 -18.05 2.99
CA LYS A 28 4.56 -18.31 1.72
C LYS A 28 6.02 -18.79 1.91
N GLY A 29 6.27 -19.61 2.93
CA GLY A 29 7.60 -20.15 3.22
C GLY A 29 8.59 -19.13 3.83
N GLN A 30 8.09 -17.98 4.26
CA GLN A 30 8.86 -16.96 4.97
C GLN A 30 8.36 -16.80 6.40
N THR A 31 9.29 -16.49 7.32
CA THR A 31 8.95 -16.15 8.69
C THR A 31 8.69 -14.65 8.80
N TRP A 32 7.54 -14.30 9.34
CA TRP A 32 7.13 -12.94 9.64
C TRP A 32 7.09 -12.72 11.14
N TYR A 33 7.59 -11.59 11.59
CA TYR A 33 7.58 -11.19 12.99
C TYR A 33 6.57 -10.08 13.17
N LEU A 34 5.59 -10.33 14.04
CA LEU A 34 4.49 -9.41 14.33
C LEU A 34 4.54 -9.00 15.78
N HIS A 35 4.63 -7.70 16.05
CA HIS A 35 4.50 -7.19 17.41
C HIS A 35 3.04 -7.17 17.81
N GLU A 36 2.73 -7.50 19.07
CA GLU A 36 1.35 -7.61 19.56
C GLU A 36 0.54 -6.30 19.37
N SER A 37 1.18 -5.15 19.56
CA SER A 37 0.53 -3.85 19.33
C SER A 37 0.18 -3.59 17.86
N GLY A 38 0.80 -4.30 16.93
CA GLY A 38 0.54 -4.23 15.48
C GLY A 38 -0.61 -5.13 15.01
N ARG A 39 -1.16 -5.97 15.89
CA ARG A 39 -2.29 -6.86 15.53
C ARG A 39 -3.55 -6.04 15.30
N THR A 40 -3.94 -5.92 14.05
CA THR A 40 -5.23 -5.32 13.69
C THR A 40 -6.28 -6.42 13.56
N ARG A 41 -7.45 -6.19 14.17
CA ARG A 41 -8.63 -7.03 13.96
C ARG A 41 -9.54 -6.33 12.97
N GLY A 42 -9.99 -7.04 11.96
CA GLY A 42 -10.91 -6.48 10.97
C GLY A 42 -10.80 -7.15 9.61
N SER A 43 -11.63 -6.68 8.68
CA SER A 43 -11.63 -7.12 7.29
C SER A 43 -11.07 -6.02 6.41
N ILE A 44 -10.25 -6.38 5.44
CA ILE A 44 -9.81 -5.47 4.36
C ILE A 44 -10.84 -5.37 3.23
N LYS A 45 -11.90 -6.18 3.30
CA LYS A 45 -12.94 -6.23 2.26
C LYS A 45 -13.63 -4.86 2.12
N GLY A 46 -13.74 -4.36 0.91
CA GLY A 46 -14.34 -3.07 0.60
C GLY A 46 -13.50 -1.85 1.02
N HIS A 47 -12.27 -2.06 1.50
CA HIS A 47 -11.40 -0.94 1.84
C HIS A 47 -10.63 -0.43 0.64
N ILE A 48 -10.76 0.86 0.36
CA ILE A 48 -10.01 1.58 -0.67
C ILE A 48 -9.22 2.72 -0.03
N ARG A 49 -8.00 2.95 -0.50
CA ARG A 49 -7.11 4.05 -0.06
C ARG A 49 -6.38 4.67 -1.23
N PHE A 50 -6.29 5.99 -1.24
CA PHE A 50 -5.44 6.75 -2.13
C PHE A 50 -4.09 6.97 -1.45
N LEU A 51 -3.08 6.21 -1.87
CA LEU A 51 -1.73 6.32 -1.33
C LEU A 51 -0.96 7.41 -2.08
N PRO A 52 -0.21 8.26 -1.37
CA PRO A 52 0.58 9.34 -1.98
C PRO A 52 1.74 8.79 -2.81
N PRO A 53 2.41 9.63 -3.62
CA PRO A 53 3.70 9.26 -4.18
C PRO A 53 4.69 8.99 -3.04
N TYR A 54 5.59 8.02 -3.25
CA TYR A 54 6.59 7.59 -2.25
C TYR A 54 6.00 7.04 -0.96
N ASP A 55 4.84 6.38 -1.04
CA ASP A 55 4.23 5.72 0.11
C ASP A 55 5.09 4.56 0.62
N GLU A 56 5.15 4.39 1.94
CA GLU A 56 5.95 3.37 2.64
C GLU A 56 5.60 1.94 2.20
N LEU A 57 4.36 1.67 1.80
CA LEU A 57 3.96 0.36 1.29
C LEU A 57 4.79 -0.05 0.07
N LEU A 58 5.16 0.91 -0.79
CA LEU A 58 5.99 0.67 -1.96
C LEU A 58 7.49 0.82 -1.67
N LEU A 59 7.89 1.73 -0.77
CA LEU A 59 9.30 1.98 -0.45
C LEU A 59 9.85 0.96 0.54
N GLY A 60 9.07 0.55 1.52
CA GLY A 60 9.50 -0.25 2.67
C GLY A 60 9.87 -1.69 2.33
N TYR A 61 9.48 -2.20 1.17
CA TYR A 61 9.70 -3.57 0.77
C TYR A 61 10.46 -3.69 -0.55
N LYS A 62 11.45 -4.58 -0.58
CA LYS A 62 12.17 -4.92 -1.82
C LYS A 62 11.29 -5.75 -2.75
N ASP A 63 10.65 -6.77 -2.22
CA ASP A 63 9.62 -7.55 -2.93
C ASP A 63 8.25 -6.95 -2.64
N ARG A 64 7.52 -6.64 -3.69
CA ARG A 64 6.19 -6.01 -3.68
C ARG A 64 5.13 -6.87 -4.33
N THR A 65 5.48 -8.11 -4.72
CA THR A 65 4.59 -8.98 -5.49
C THR A 65 3.31 -9.34 -4.75
N ASP A 66 3.31 -9.26 -3.42
CA ASP A 66 2.14 -9.51 -2.59
C ASP A 66 1.06 -8.42 -2.68
N VAL A 67 1.45 -7.19 -3.02
CA VAL A 67 0.52 -6.05 -3.12
C VAL A 67 0.41 -5.51 -4.54
N LEU A 68 1.36 -5.85 -5.42
CA LEU A 68 1.42 -5.35 -6.79
C LEU A 68 2.01 -6.43 -7.71
N PRO A 69 1.25 -6.98 -8.66
CA PRO A 69 1.79 -7.88 -9.67
C PRO A 69 2.93 -7.22 -10.48
N SER A 70 3.99 -7.97 -10.76
CA SER A 70 5.20 -7.45 -11.41
C SER A 70 4.93 -6.83 -12.78
N GLU A 71 3.92 -7.28 -13.50
CA GLU A 71 3.46 -6.74 -14.79
C GLU A 71 2.99 -5.27 -14.69
N HIS A 72 2.66 -4.81 -13.48
CA HIS A 72 2.21 -3.44 -13.22
C HIS A 72 3.28 -2.53 -12.58
N TYR A 73 4.48 -3.03 -12.35
CA TYR A 73 5.55 -2.26 -11.71
C TYR A 73 5.83 -0.94 -12.42
N SER A 74 5.92 -0.95 -13.75
CA SER A 74 6.19 0.26 -14.54
C SER A 74 5.08 1.32 -14.46
N LYS A 75 3.88 0.94 -14.01
CA LYS A 75 2.76 1.86 -13.78
C LYS A 75 2.81 2.48 -12.38
N ALA A 76 3.43 1.82 -11.40
CA ALA A 76 3.51 2.28 -10.02
C ALA A 76 4.83 3.00 -9.70
N PHE A 77 5.93 2.62 -10.34
CA PHE A 77 7.23 3.25 -10.16
C PHE A 77 8.14 3.08 -11.37
N THR A 78 9.15 3.94 -11.48
CA THR A 78 10.15 3.90 -12.56
C THR A 78 11.45 3.23 -12.11
N ARG A 79 12.29 2.85 -13.05
CA ARG A 79 13.64 2.35 -12.77
C ARG A 79 14.53 3.38 -12.07
N ASN A 80 14.24 4.67 -12.23
CA ASN A 80 14.98 5.77 -11.61
C ASN A 80 14.46 6.11 -10.19
N GLY A 81 13.60 5.28 -9.62
CA GLY A 81 13.11 5.45 -8.25
C GLY A 81 12.03 6.51 -8.08
N LEU A 82 11.30 6.87 -9.14
CA LEU A 82 10.09 7.69 -9.01
C LEU A 82 8.91 6.78 -8.69
N PHE A 83 8.21 7.07 -7.60
CA PHE A 83 7.01 6.35 -7.17
C PHE A 83 5.78 7.22 -7.40
N PHE A 84 4.78 6.65 -8.05
CA PHE A 84 3.55 7.34 -8.40
C PHE A 84 2.47 7.17 -7.31
N PRO A 85 1.50 8.09 -7.23
CA PRO A 85 0.32 7.90 -6.39
C PRO A 85 -0.47 6.69 -6.86
N VAL A 86 -0.82 5.78 -5.96
CA VAL A 86 -1.48 4.52 -6.29
C VAL A 86 -2.78 4.33 -5.52
N ILE A 87 -3.68 3.52 -6.08
CA ILE A 87 -4.93 3.11 -5.44
C ILE A 87 -4.73 1.74 -4.84
N LEU A 88 -4.87 1.64 -3.52
CA LEU A 88 -4.90 0.38 -2.79
C LEU A 88 -6.36 -0.03 -2.58
N TYR A 89 -6.74 -1.21 -3.05
CA TYR A 89 -8.05 -1.80 -2.86
C TYR A 89 -7.92 -3.23 -2.34
N GLU A 90 -8.52 -3.50 -1.18
CA GLU A 90 -8.47 -4.82 -0.54
C GLU A 90 -7.05 -5.42 -0.44
N GLY A 91 -6.06 -4.58 -0.11
CA GLY A 91 -4.67 -4.99 0.03
C GLY A 91 -3.89 -5.12 -1.28
N GLN A 92 -4.51 -4.81 -2.44
CA GLN A 92 -3.86 -4.85 -3.75
C GLN A 92 -3.78 -3.46 -4.38
N ILE A 93 -2.67 -3.16 -5.03
CA ILE A 93 -2.53 -1.94 -5.83
C ILE A 93 -3.17 -2.18 -7.19
N VAL A 94 -4.24 -1.45 -7.47
CA VAL A 94 -5.11 -1.69 -8.63
C VAL A 94 -5.10 -0.57 -9.65
N GLY A 95 -4.44 0.56 -9.35
CA GLY A 95 -4.43 1.70 -10.25
C GLY A 95 -3.59 2.88 -9.74
N ASN A 96 -3.60 3.95 -10.51
CA ASN A 96 -3.04 5.25 -10.15
C ASN A 96 -4.16 6.26 -9.92
N TRP A 97 -3.85 7.31 -9.16
CA TRP A 97 -4.71 8.47 -9.01
C TRP A 97 -3.93 9.77 -9.20
N ASP A 98 -4.63 10.85 -9.55
CA ASP A 98 -4.05 12.18 -9.73
C ASP A 98 -4.64 13.16 -8.70
N ARG A 99 -3.79 13.94 -8.06
CA ARG A 99 -4.21 15.00 -7.13
C ARG A 99 -5.02 16.12 -7.79
N LYS A 100 -4.91 16.26 -9.10
CA LYS A 100 -5.67 17.28 -9.83
C LYS A 100 -7.14 16.92 -9.84
N VAL A 101 -7.92 17.71 -9.13
CA VAL A 101 -9.39 17.61 -9.20
C VAL A 101 -9.81 17.95 -10.62
N LYS A 102 -10.57 17.06 -11.25
CA LYS A 102 -11.10 17.31 -12.61
C LYS A 102 -11.95 18.58 -12.59
N ARG A 103 -11.99 19.32 -13.72
CA ARG A 103 -12.75 20.58 -13.87
C ARG A 103 -14.24 20.48 -13.52
N ASN A 104 -14.82 19.29 -13.59
CA ASN A 104 -16.20 19.00 -13.20
C ASN A 104 -16.44 18.79 -11.69
N GLY A 105 -15.40 18.97 -10.84
CA GLY A 105 -15.53 18.86 -9.39
C GLY A 105 -15.70 17.44 -8.83
N CYS A 106 -15.65 16.41 -9.67
CA CYS A 106 -15.90 15.01 -9.26
C CYS A 106 -14.75 14.32 -8.52
N GLY A 107 -13.78 15.07 -8.00
CA GLY A 107 -12.65 14.49 -7.24
C GLY A 107 -11.42 14.14 -8.10
N PRO A 108 -10.43 13.43 -7.53
CA PRO A 108 -9.20 13.08 -8.20
C PRO A 108 -9.43 12.13 -9.38
N GLY A 109 -8.62 12.27 -10.42
CA GLY A 109 -8.62 11.33 -11.54
C GLY A 109 -8.12 9.96 -11.09
N CYS A 110 -8.80 8.88 -11.50
CA CYS A 110 -8.39 7.51 -11.25
C CYS A 110 -8.17 6.77 -12.57
N SER A 111 -7.13 5.93 -12.62
CA SER A 111 -6.81 5.07 -13.76
C SER A 111 -6.49 3.68 -13.25
N LEU A 112 -7.35 2.71 -13.53
CA LEU A 112 -7.17 1.31 -13.11
C LEU A 112 -6.20 0.58 -14.04
N PHE A 113 -5.42 -0.35 -13.51
CA PHE A 113 -4.44 -1.13 -14.28
C PHE A 113 -5.08 -2.18 -15.17
N ARG A 114 -6.22 -2.73 -14.72
CA ARG A 114 -7.07 -3.66 -15.47
C ARG A 114 -8.50 -3.12 -15.51
N GLN A 115 -9.17 -3.23 -16.66
CA GLN A 115 -10.58 -2.88 -16.78
C GLN A 115 -11.50 -3.82 -15.98
N GLU A 116 -11.02 -5.04 -15.71
CA GLU A 116 -11.75 -6.06 -14.94
C GLU A 116 -11.60 -5.91 -13.41
N SER A 117 -10.81 -4.96 -12.94
CA SER A 117 -10.77 -4.62 -11.52
C SER A 117 -12.12 -4.04 -11.13
N ARG A 118 -13.06 -4.92 -10.72
CA ARG A 118 -14.38 -4.53 -10.24
C ARG A 118 -14.26 -3.85 -8.88
N ILE A 119 -13.74 -2.65 -8.90
CA ILE A 119 -13.95 -1.76 -7.77
C ILE A 119 -15.39 -1.32 -7.85
N ASP A 120 -16.12 -1.49 -6.77
CA ASP A 120 -17.45 -0.90 -6.64
C ASP A 120 -17.33 0.63 -6.80
N GLU A 121 -17.98 1.18 -7.83
CA GLU A 121 -17.96 2.62 -8.12
C GLU A 121 -18.38 3.45 -6.91
N ALA A 122 -19.35 2.97 -6.12
CA ALA A 122 -19.79 3.65 -4.91
C ALA A 122 -18.67 3.73 -3.85
N LEU A 123 -17.82 2.71 -3.75
CA LEU A 123 -16.64 2.76 -2.86
C LEU A 123 -15.58 3.74 -3.36
N LEU A 124 -15.37 3.80 -4.67
CA LEU A 124 -14.43 4.74 -5.27
C LEU A 124 -14.91 6.19 -5.06
N ASP A 125 -16.18 6.46 -5.31
CA ASP A 125 -16.80 7.77 -5.10
C ASP A 125 -16.71 8.20 -3.62
N LYS A 126 -16.98 7.28 -2.71
CA LYS A 126 -16.81 7.55 -1.26
C LYS A 126 -15.38 7.92 -0.89
N ALA A 127 -14.38 7.20 -1.43
CA ALA A 127 -12.97 7.50 -1.19
C ALA A 127 -12.58 8.87 -1.78
N GLN A 128 -13.11 9.21 -2.96
CA GLN A 128 -12.92 10.54 -3.57
C GLN A 128 -13.54 11.64 -2.73
N GLN A 129 -14.76 11.45 -2.22
CA GLN A 129 -15.41 12.40 -1.33
C GLN A 129 -14.63 12.62 -0.04
N GLN A 130 -14.12 11.55 0.59
CA GLN A 130 -13.26 11.65 1.77
C GLN A 130 -12.00 12.47 1.49
N TYR A 131 -11.37 12.27 0.33
CA TYR A 131 -10.22 13.05 -0.09
C TYR A 131 -10.57 14.53 -0.29
N MET A 132 -11.71 14.84 -0.91
CA MET A 132 -12.17 16.22 -1.09
C MET A 132 -12.47 16.91 0.25
N GLN A 133 -13.10 16.21 1.20
CA GLN A 133 -13.31 16.71 2.56
C GLN A 133 -11.99 17.02 3.27
N PHE A 134 -10.98 16.15 3.13
CA PHE A 134 -9.64 16.40 3.67
C PHE A 134 -8.99 17.65 3.08
N LEU A 135 -9.24 17.97 1.81
CA LEU A 135 -8.77 19.19 1.16
C LEU A 135 -9.57 20.44 1.53
N GLY A 136 -10.63 20.33 2.32
CA GLY A 136 -11.53 21.45 2.66
C GLY A 136 -12.36 21.96 1.47
N LYS A 137 -12.68 21.07 0.53
CA LYS A 137 -13.44 21.38 -0.69
C LYS A 137 -14.77 20.63 -0.72
#